data_14a9064f1c546f9376dfdf71f45f5cc7
#
_entry.id   14a9064f1c546f9376dfdf71f45f5cc7
#
_cell.length_a   1.000
_cell.length_b   1.000
_cell.length_c   1.000
_cell.angle_alpha   90.00
_cell.angle_beta   90.00
_cell.angle_gamma   90.00
#
_symmetry.space_group_name_H-M   'P 1'
#
loop_
_entity.id
_entity.type
_entity.pdbx_description
1 polymer ?
#
loop_
_entity_poly.entity_id
_entity_poly.type
_entity_poly.pdbx_seq_one_letter_code
_entity_poly.pdbx_strand_id
1 'polypeptide(L)'
;MVAAPSPLLGLPGAVPGPPESPDAAVAWHYGDPFGEQRAAAQRVALVDRSHRFVARITGAERLSWLHTISSQHIAELSDGRSAENLDLDLNGRVQHHFVLTELDGTVWIDTEGDRGPALLDFLQKMVFWADAKPEAAPDHAVLTLLGPRVSELTAALGVAALPEVYGAVALPGGGFLRRMPWPTADSYDLVVPRDRLSELWSALTAAGAEPAGLWAFEALRVAALRPRIGVDTDDRTIPHEAHWIGGPEEFGAVHLNKGCYRGQETVARVHNLGKPPRHLVLLHLDGSADARPAAGDAVTAGGRAVGRLGTVIDHYELGPIALALVKRAITADTRLEAGPMAAAIDPDSIPSDDEPQAGRLAVDKLRGR
;
A
#
# COMPACT_ATOMS: atom_id res chain seq x y z
N MET A 1 -9.73 -11.16 13.38
CA MET A 1 -9.46 -10.69 14.75
C MET A 1 -9.07 -9.23 14.66
N VAL A 2 -9.67 -8.37 15.47
CA VAL A 2 -9.21 -6.97 15.60
C VAL A 2 -7.81 -7.02 16.23
N ALA A 3 -6.86 -6.24 15.69
CA ALA A 3 -5.51 -6.14 16.24
C ALA A 3 -5.59 -5.68 17.71
N ALA A 4 -4.70 -6.19 18.56
CA ALA A 4 -4.61 -5.69 19.92
C ALA A 4 -4.21 -4.20 19.91
N PRO A 5 -4.78 -3.37 20.80
CA PRO A 5 -4.41 -1.96 20.89
C PRO A 5 -2.90 -1.80 21.07
N SER A 6 -2.34 -0.83 20.35
CA SER A 6 -0.93 -0.49 20.47
C SER A 6 -0.61 0.08 21.85
N PRO A 7 0.53 -0.28 22.47
CA PRO A 7 0.98 0.36 23.71
C PRO A 7 1.22 1.88 23.51
N LEU A 8 1.45 2.33 22.29
CA LEU A 8 1.69 3.73 21.96
C LEU A 8 0.43 4.60 22.02
N LEU A 9 -0.78 4.00 22.07
CA LEU A 9 -2.03 4.72 22.35
C LEU A 9 -2.07 5.34 23.75
N GLY A 10 -1.25 4.86 24.68
CA GLY A 10 -1.09 5.46 26.00
C GLY A 10 -0.21 6.71 26.04
N LEU A 11 0.38 7.12 24.92
CA LEU A 11 1.24 8.30 24.86
C LEU A 11 0.42 9.61 24.93
N PRO A 12 1.00 10.70 25.47
CA PRO A 12 0.35 11.99 25.50
C PRO A 12 -0.03 12.48 24.10
N GLY A 13 -1.27 12.95 23.95
CA GLY A 13 -1.79 13.47 22.68
C GLY A 13 -2.29 12.41 21.69
N ALA A 14 -2.06 11.12 21.95
CA ALA A 14 -2.55 10.06 21.08
C ALA A 14 -4.09 10.01 21.09
N VAL A 15 -4.68 10.15 19.91
CA VAL A 15 -6.14 10.06 19.68
C VAL A 15 -6.38 8.85 18.78
N PRO A 16 -7.12 7.81 19.21
CA PRO A 16 -7.41 6.64 18.40
C PRO A 16 -8.30 7.00 17.21
N GLY A 17 -8.27 6.17 16.18
CA GLY A 17 -9.20 6.23 15.05
C GLY A 17 -10.65 5.90 15.45
N PRO A 18 -11.62 6.07 14.53
CA PRO A 18 -12.99 5.65 14.77
C PRO A 18 -13.06 4.19 15.22
N PRO A 19 -13.89 3.86 16.23
CA PRO A 19 -13.92 2.50 16.81
C PRO A 19 -14.23 1.39 15.82
N GLU A 20 -15.01 1.69 14.78
CA GLU A 20 -15.36 0.75 13.70
C GLU A 20 -14.28 0.63 12.62
N SER A 21 -13.25 1.50 12.66
CA SER A 21 -12.15 1.45 11.70
C SER A 21 -11.26 0.23 11.97
N PRO A 22 -10.73 -0.44 10.94
CA PRO A 22 -9.68 -1.44 11.09
C PRO A 22 -8.42 -0.88 11.73
N ASP A 23 -8.30 0.46 11.77
CA ASP A 23 -7.16 1.21 12.27
C ASP A 23 -7.32 1.69 13.74
N ALA A 24 -8.44 1.35 14.40
CA ALA A 24 -8.74 1.79 15.77
C ALA A 24 -7.69 1.37 16.82
N ALA A 25 -6.84 0.40 16.47
CA ALA A 25 -5.79 -0.11 17.36
C ALA A 25 -4.53 0.79 17.46
N VAL A 26 -4.42 1.86 16.66
CA VAL A 26 -3.29 2.79 16.63
C VAL A 26 -3.76 4.24 16.69
N ALA A 27 -2.84 5.18 16.95
CA ALA A 27 -3.18 6.59 16.97
C ALA A 27 -3.56 7.10 15.56
N TRP A 28 -4.70 7.77 15.47
CA TRP A 28 -5.14 8.45 14.27
C TRP A 28 -4.41 9.79 14.10
N HIS A 29 -4.17 10.52 15.20
CA HIS A 29 -3.33 11.72 15.26
C HIS A 29 -2.84 11.97 16.70
N TYR A 30 -1.89 12.89 16.87
CA TYR A 30 -1.34 13.36 18.16
C TYR A 30 -1.72 14.81 18.48
N GLY A 31 -2.83 15.31 17.91
CA GLY A 31 -3.40 16.61 18.21
C GLY A 31 -3.29 17.65 17.09
N ASP A 32 -2.33 17.53 16.17
CA ASP A 32 -2.20 18.40 14.99
C ASP A 32 -2.01 17.60 13.72
N PRO A 33 -3.08 17.02 13.14
CA PRO A 33 -2.97 16.16 11.96
C PRO A 33 -2.36 16.84 10.73
N PHE A 34 -2.50 18.15 10.57
CA PHE A 34 -1.85 18.90 9.49
C PHE A 34 -0.39 19.22 9.78
N GLY A 35 -0.03 19.49 11.05
CA GLY A 35 1.36 19.63 11.49
C GLY A 35 2.13 18.33 11.33
N GLU A 36 1.51 17.19 11.62
CA GLU A 36 2.07 15.85 11.47
C GLU A 36 2.35 15.51 9.99
N GLN A 37 1.45 15.91 9.07
CA GLN A 37 1.68 15.78 7.63
C GLN A 37 2.85 16.67 7.16
N ARG A 38 2.92 17.93 7.67
CA ARG A 38 4.06 18.82 7.35
C ARG A 38 5.38 18.27 7.91
N ALA A 39 5.37 17.63 9.07
CA ALA A 39 6.55 16.95 9.60
C ALA A 39 7.03 15.85 8.64
N ALA A 40 6.11 15.02 8.13
CA ALA A 40 6.43 13.99 7.15
C ALA A 40 6.93 14.56 5.80
N ALA A 41 6.45 15.73 5.39
CA ALA A 41 6.87 16.36 4.13
C ALA A 41 8.22 17.10 4.23
N GLN A 42 8.57 17.64 5.40
CA GLN A 42 9.69 18.59 5.55
C GLN A 42 10.78 18.14 6.52
N ARG A 43 10.46 17.23 7.43
CA ARG A 43 11.36 16.79 8.52
C ARG A 43 11.39 15.26 8.62
N VAL A 44 10.96 14.72 9.76
CA VAL A 44 10.78 13.27 9.97
C VAL A 44 9.55 13.06 10.85
N ALA A 45 8.56 12.34 10.32
CA ALA A 45 7.44 11.83 11.08
C ALA A 45 7.64 10.35 11.41
N LEU A 46 7.23 9.93 12.60
CA LEU A 46 7.21 8.55 13.05
C LEU A 46 5.75 8.12 13.26
N VAL A 47 5.31 7.11 12.51
CA VAL A 47 3.93 6.63 12.48
C VAL A 47 3.87 5.21 13.05
N ASP A 48 2.96 4.98 13.98
CA ASP A 48 2.62 3.64 14.47
C ASP A 48 1.69 2.93 13.49
N ARG A 49 2.18 1.85 12.90
CA ARG A 49 1.42 0.95 12.03
C ARG A 49 1.38 -0.48 12.58
N SER A 50 1.49 -0.62 13.90
CA SER A 50 1.51 -1.92 14.57
C SER A 50 0.22 -2.73 14.49
N HIS A 51 -0.86 -2.14 13.96
CA HIS A 51 -2.11 -2.82 13.60
C HIS A 51 -1.98 -3.68 12.34
N ARG A 52 -0.92 -3.52 11.53
CA ARG A 52 -0.69 -4.36 10.36
C ARG A 52 -0.42 -5.81 10.78
N PHE A 53 -0.87 -6.73 9.94
CA PHE A 53 -0.57 -8.13 10.10
C PHE A 53 0.83 -8.44 9.57
N VAL A 54 1.64 -9.10 10.39
CA VAL A 54 2.97 -9.58 10.00
C VAL A 54 2.96 -11.11 9.96
N ALA A 55 3.59 -11.67 8.93
CA ALA A 55 3.84 -13.10 8.77
C ALA A 55 5.29 -13.33 8.33
N ARG A 56 5.76 -14.56 8.51
CA ARG A 56 7.05 -15.02 8.02
C ARG A 56 6.91 -16.34 7.28
N ILE A 57 7.76 -16.56 6.29
CA ILE A 57 7.84 -17.81 5.54
C ILE A 57 9.28 -18.28 5.60
N THR A 58 9.50 -19.47 6.15
CA THR A 58 10.79 -20.17 6.19
C THR A 58 10.76 -21.39 5.25
N GLY A 59 11.91 -22.04 5.06
CA GLY A 59 12.04 -23.21 4.19
C GLY A 59 12.88 -22.93 2.95
N ALA A 60 13.50 -23.95 2.40
CA ALA A 60 14.43 -23.80 1.29
C ALA A 60 13.75 -23.37 -0.02
N GLU A 61 12.48 -23.72 -0.21
CA GLU A 61 11.71 -23.41 -1.41
C GLU A 61 10.80 -22.16 -1.25
N ARG A 62 10.92 -21.37 -0.15
CA ARG A 62 10.05 -20.25 0.16
C ARG A 62 9.87 -19.25 -0.99
N LEU A 63 10.97 -18.86 -1.66
CA LEU A 63 10.94 -17.90 -2.76
C LEU A 63 10.38 -18.51 -4.06
N SER A 64 10.87 -19.69 -4.45
CA SER A 64 10.41 -20.38 -5.67
C SER A 64 8.93 -20.75 -5.57
N TRP A 65 8.50 -21.23 -4.40
CA TRP A 65 7.10 -21.53 -4.14
C TRP A 65 6.23 -20.27 -4.19
N LEU A 66 6.58 -19.21 -3.44
CA LEU A 66 5.80 -17.96 -3.42
C LEU A 66 5.75 -17.31 -4.81
N HIS A 67 6.85 -17.41 -5.57
CA HIS A 67 6.89 -16.97 -6.96
C HIS A 67 5.82 -17.65 -7.83
N THR A 68 5.56 -18.94 -7.65
CA THR A 68 4.58 -19.66 -8.50
C THR A 68 3.12 -19.30 -8.19
N ILE A 69 2.81 -18.88 -6.97
CA ILE A 69 1.45 -18.64 -6.53
C ILE A 69 1.04 -17.16 -6.51
N SER A 70 1.96 -16.24 -6.77
CA SER A 70 1.74 -14.79 -6.68
C SER A 70 2.25 -14.04 -7.92
N SER A 71 1.93 -12.77 -8.06
CA SER A 71 2.05 -12.01 -9.31
C SER A 71 3.42 -11.38 -9.57
N GLN A 72 4.28 -11.23 -8.53
CA GLN A 72 5.58 -10.57 -8.66
C GLN A 72 6.70 -11.57 -8.99
N HIS A 73 7.73 -11.12 -9.72
CA HIS A 73 8.91 -11.92 -9.98
C HIS A 73 9.86 -11.87 -8.77
N ILE A 74 9.85 -12.94 -7.97
CA ILE A 74 10.61 -13.01 -6.70
C ILE A 74 11.44 -14.31 -6.57
N ALA A 75 11.51 -15.15 -7.60
CA ALA A 75 12.26 -16.41 -7.53
C ALA A 75 13.74 -16.21 -7.18
N GLU A 76 14.31 -15.09 -7.62
CA GLU A 76 15.72 -14.73 -7.45
C GLU A 76 15.88 -13.48 -6.56
N LEU A 77 14.88 -13.21 -5.70
CA LEU A 77 14.94 -12.07 -4.80
C LEU A 77 16.12 -12.25 -3.83
N SER A 78 17.08 -11.34 -3.91
CA SER A 78 18.29 -11.39 -3.09
C SER A 78 18.01 -11.06 -1.63
N ASP A 79 18.90 -11.51 -0.75
CA ASP A 79 18.90 -11.12 0.66
C ASP A 79 18.96 -9.60 0.82
N GLY A 80 18.18 -9.05 1.75
CA GLY A 80 18.04 -7.62 1.94
C GLY A 80 17.22 -6.90 0.87
N ARG A 81 16.34 -7.62 0.12
CA ARG A 81 15.46 -7.02 -0.90
C ARG A 81 13.99 -7.22 -0.57
N SER A 82 13.20 -6.23 -0.96
CA SER A 82 11.76 -6.20 -0.78
C SER A 82 11.03 -6.08 -2.11
N ALA A 83 9.75 -6.41 -2.12
CA ALA A 83 8.87 -6.20 -3.27
C ALA A 83 7.41 -6.12 -2.81
N GLU A 84 6.56 -5.49 -3.63
CA GLU A 84 5.10 -5.62 -3.52
C GLU A 84 4.61 -6.81 -4.33
N ASN A 85 3.54 -7.43 -3.87
CA ASN A 85 3.02 -8.63 -4.51
C ASN A 85 1.51 -8.75 -4.35
N LEU A 86 0.87 -9.46 -5.28
CA LEU A 86 -0.55 -9.77 -5.24
C LEU A 86 -0.80 -11.27 -5.33
N ASP A 87 -1.84 -11.72 -4.63
CA ASP A 87 -2.58 -12.92 -4.98
C ASP A 87 -3.82 -12.52 -5.78
N LEU A 88 -4.05 -13.22 -6.88
CA LEU A 88 -5.18 -12.99 -7.78
C LEU A 88 -6.09 -14.24 -7.82
N ASP A 89 -7.37 -14.05 -8.11
CA ASP A 89 -8.25 -15.16 -8.45
C ASP A 89 -8.04 -15.62 -9.92
N LEU A 90 -8.74 -16.67 -10.33
CA LEU A 90 -8.69 -17.19 -11.71
C LEU A 90 -9.15 -16.19 -12.78
N ASN A 91 -9.90 -15.17 -12.37
CA ASN A 91 -10.38 -14.08 -13.24
C ASN A 91 -9.42 -12.88 -13.25
N GLY A 92 -8.29 -12.97 -12.56
CA GLY A 92 -7.30 -11.89 -12.42
C GLY A 92 -7.72 -10.77 -11.47
N ARG A 93 -8.67 -11.02 -10.56
CA ARG A 93 -9.12 -10.06 -9.55
C ARG A 93 -8.21 -10.15 -8.33
N VAL A 94 -7.90 -9.00 -7.77
CA VAL A 94 -7.03 -8.92 -6.59
C VAL A 94 -7.74 -9.47 -5.35
N GLN A 95 -7.14 -10.47 -4.73
CA GLN A 95 -7.60 -11.07 -3.47
C GLN A 95 -6.80 -10.53 -2.29
N HIS A 96 -5.48 -10.47 -2.45
CA HIS A 96 -4.57 -9.99 -1.43
C HIS A 96 -3.49 -9.09 -2.05
N HIS A 97 -3.11 -8.04 -1.31
CA HIS A 97 -1.92 -7.22 -1.53
C HIS A 97 -1.04 -7.29 -0.30
N PHE A 98 0.24 -7.49 -0.48
CA PHE A 98 1.21 -7.56 0.61
C PHE A 98 2.58 -7.08 0.15
N VAL A 99 3.34 -6.56 1.10
CA VAL A 99 4.76 -6.25 0.93
C VAL A 99 5.56 -7.40 1.51
N LEU A 100 6.60 -7.81 0.81
CA LEU A 100 7.50 -8.85 1.28
C LEU A 100 8.94 -8.35 1.33
N THR A 101 9.74 -8.96 2.22
CA THR A 101 11.17 -8.71 2.37
C THR A 101 11.88 -10.04 2.59
N GLU A 102 12.86 -10.38 1.75
CA GLU A 102 13.76 -11.49 1.99
C GLU A 102 14.91 -11.01 2.86
N LEU A 103 15.07 -11.60 4.04
CA LEU A 103 16.18 -11.28 4.94
C LEU A 103 16.58 -12.51 5.77
N ASP A 104 17.88 -12.82 5.77
CA ASP A 104 18.47 -13.90 6.57
C ASP A 104 17.74 -15.25 6.40
N GLY A 105 17.38 -15.60 5.16
CA GLY A 105 16.70 -16.85 4.85
C GLY A 105 15.23 -16.92 5.26
N THR A 106 14.60 -15.78 5.55
CA THR A 106 13.19 -15.65 5.88
C THR A 106 12.52 -14.61 5.00
N VAL A 107 11.40 -14.97 4.37
CA VAL A 107 10.52 -13.99 3.73
C VAL A 107 9.58 -13.44 4.78
N TRP A 108 9.74 -12.17 5.10
CA TRP A 108 8.82 -11.41 5.94
C TRP A 108 7.71 -10.81 5.08
N ILE A 109 6.47 -10.89 5.54
CA ILE A 109 5.30 -10.35 4.84
C ILE A 109 4.55 -9.43 5.81
N ASP A 110 4.08 -8.29 5.31
CA ASP A 110 3.07 -7.52 6.00
C ASP A 110 1.94 -7.09 5.06
N THR A 111 0.74 -7.02 5.62
CA THR A 111 -0.50 -6.64 4.92
C THR A 111 -1.45 -5.93 5.88
N GLU A 112 -2.62 -5.52 5.39
CA GLU A 112 -3.68 -4.94 6.22
C GLU A 112 -4.12 -5.92 7.31
N GLY A 113 -4.30 -5.40 8.54
CA GLY A 113 -4.53 -6.22 9.73
C GLY A 113 -5.76 -7.12 9.62
N ASP A 114 -6.84 -6.61 9.03
CA ASP A 114 -8.10 -7.35 8.81
C ASP A 114 -7.99 -8.39 7.68
N ARG A 115 -7.05 -8.23 6.75
CA ARG A 115 -6.81 -9.12 5.59
C ARG A 115 -5.79 -10.21 5.88
N GLY A 116 -4.94 -9.99 6.87
CA GLY A 116 -3.84 -10.91 7.20
C GLY A 116 -4.24 -12.35 7.45
N PRO A 117 -5.27 -12.66 8.27
CA PRO A 117 -5.69 -14.03 8.50
C PRO A 117 -6.12 -14.78 7.23
N ALA A 118 -6.82 -14.10 6.32
CA ALA A 118 -7.24 -14.70 5.05
C ALA A 118 -6.04 -14.94 4.10
N LEU A 119 -5.08 -14.01 4.05
CA LEU A 119 -3.83 -14.20 3.32
C LEU A 119 -3.05 -15.40 3.87
N LEU A 120 -2.89 -15.50 5.19
CA LEU A 120 -2.17 -16.61 5.81
C LEU A 120 -2.84 -17.96 5.51
N ASP A 121 -4.16 -18.05 5.62
CA ASP A 121 -4.93 -19.25 5.29
C ASP A 121 -4.74 -19.66 3.82
N PHE A 122 -4.75 -18.70 2.90
CA PHE A 122 -4.43 -18.94 1.50
C PHE A 122 -3.01 -19.49 1.33
N LEU A 123 -2.01 -18.81 1.89
CA LEU A 123 -0.61 -19.24 1.79
C LEU A 123 -0.41 -20.66 2.33
N GLN A 124 -0.97 -20.97 3.51
CA GLN A 124 -0.89 -22.31 4.11
C GLN A 124 -1.54 -23.41 3.26
N LYS A 125 -2.68 -23.12 2.65
CA LYS A 125 -3.36 -24.06 1.74
C LYS A 125 -2.59 -24.31 0.46
N MET A 126 -1.74 -23.38 0.03
CA MET A 126 -0.99 -23.47 -1.23
C MET A 126 0.41 -24.11 -1.07
N VAL A 127 0.80 -24.51 0.14
CA VAL A 127 2.14 -25.12 0.38
C VAL A 127 2.28 -26.48 -0.30
N PHE A 128 1.26 -27.33 -0.27
CA PHE A 128 1.26 -28.72 -0.75
C PHE A 128 2.50 -29.50 -0.29
N TRP A 129 3.51 -29.71 -1.15
CA TRP A 129 4.75 -30.45 -0.86
C TRP A 129 6.00 -29.56 -0.84
N ALA A 130 5.85 -28.25 -1.05
CA ALA A 130 6.99 -27.34 -1.04
C ALA A 130 7.60 -27.23 0.38
N ASP A 131 8.91 -27.13 0.46
CA ASP A 131 9.59 -26.76 1.71
C ASP A 131 9.44 -25.25 1.95
N ALA A 132 8.23 -24.87 2.33
CA ALA A 132 7.85 -23.51 2.71
C ALA A 132 6.90 -23.56 3.90
N LYS A 133 7.10 -22.69 4.90
CA LYS A 133 6.33 -22.69 6.16
C LYS A 133 5.83 -21.29 6.46
N PRO A 134 4.66 -20.89 5.92
CA PRO A 134 4.02 -19.62 6.25
C PRO A 134 3.40 -19.66 7.64
N GLU A 135 3.80 -18.73 8.50
CA GLU A 135 3.35 -18.59 9.88
C GLU A 135 3.05 -17.12 10.21
N ALA A 136 2.05 -16.87 11.06
CA ALA A 136 1.85 -15.55 11.64
C ALA A 136 3.05 -15.16 12.52
N ALA A 137 3.42 -13.89 12.52
CA ALA A 137 4.44 -13.31 13.39
C ALA A 137 3.81 -12.20 14.28
N PRO A 138 2.91 -12.57 15.22
CA PRO A 138 2.23 -11.60 16.09
C PRO A 138 3.18 -10.93 17.09
N ASP A 139 4.37 -11.48 17.25
CA ASP A 139 5.50 -10.96 18.02
C ASP A 139 6.25 -9.81 17.30
N HIS A 140 5.88 -9.49 16.06
CA HIS A 140 6.43 -8.37 15.30
C HIS A 140 5.37 -7.31 14.98
N ALA A 141 5.83 -6.10 14.74
CA ALA A 141 4.99 -4.95 14.42
C ALA A 141 5.71 -4.01 13.45
N VAL A 142 4.93 -3.12 12.83
CA VAL A 142 5.44 -2.14 11.86
C VAL A 142 5.38 -0.74 12.46
N LEU A 143 6.50 -0.01 12.41
CA LEU A 143 6.56 1.46 12.51
C LEU A 143 6.98 2.02 11.17
N THR A 144 6.62 3.25 10.85
CA THR A 144 7.04 3.91 9.61
C THR A 144 7.64 5.27 9.89
N LEU A 145 8.83 5.52 9.35
CA LEU A 145 9.47 6.84 9.29
C LEU A 145 9.20 7.45 7.92
N LEU A 146 8.78 8.72 7.90
CA LEU A 146 8.46 9.48 6.70
C LEU A 146 9.22 10.81 6.71
N GLY A 147 9.89 11.13 5.61
CA GLY A 147 10.40 12.46 5.38
C GLY A 147 11.88 12.56 5.04
N PRO A 148 12.29 13.71 4.49
CA PRO A 148 13.61 13.89 3.88
C PRO A 148 14.79 13.86 4.87
N ARG A 149 14.51 13.97 6.18
CA ARG A 149 15.56 13.99 7.20
C ARG A 149 15.72 12.66 7.95
N VAL A 150 15.12 11.55 7.46
CA VAL A 150 15.28 10.21 8.08
C VAL A 150 16.75 9.81 8.19
N SER A 151 17.63 10.26 7.29
CA SER A 151 19.07 10.00 7.36
C SER A 151 19.74 10.51 8.64
N GLU A 152 19.14 11.48 9.33
CA GLU A 152 19.66 11.98 10.62
C GLU A 152 19.42 11.00 11.77
N LEU A 153 18.56 9.99 11.57
CA LEU A 153 18.24 8.98 12.57
C LEU A 153 19.09 7.70 12.48
N THR A 154 20.05 7.62 11.54
CA THR A 154 20.88 6.40 11.34
C THR A 154 21.57 5.92 12.62
N ALA A 155 22.06 6.85 13.44
CA ALA A 155 22.69 6.51 14.73
C ALA A 155 21.69 5.93 15.73
N ALA A 156 20.47 6.49 15.81
CA ALA A 156 19.41 5.98 16.68
C ALA A 156 18.85 4.64 16.20
N LEU A 157 18.84 4.42 14.89
CA LEU A 157 18.49 3.15 14.26
C LEU A 157 19.60 2.09 14.40
N GLY A 158 20.83 2.53 14.69
CA GLY A 158 22.00 1.65 14.77
C GLY A 158 22.43 1.08 13.42
N VAL A 159 22.16 1.78 12.30
CA VAL A 159 22.53 1.37 10.94
C VAL A 159 23.64 2.27 10.40
N ALA A 160 24.54 1.70 9.59
CA ALA A 160 25.63 2.46 8.97
C ALA A 160 25.13 3.40 7.85
N ALA A 161 24.10 2.98 7.12
CA ALA A 161 23.46 3.72 6.05
C ALA A 161 22.01 3.29 5.88
N LEU A 162 21.18 4.18 5.32
CA LEU A 162 19.82 3.83 4.92
C LEU A 162 19.84 2.95 3.68
N PRO A 163 18.92 1.98 3.55
CA PRO A 163 18.83 1.14 2.36
C PRO A 163 18.30 1.94 1.16
N GLU A 164 18.63 1.47 -0.04
CA GLU A 164 18.03 1.95 -1.29
C GLU A 164 16.55 1.52 -1.38
N VAL A 165 15.83 2.06 -2.36
CA VAL A 165 14.41 1.69 -2.58
C VAL A 165 14.27 0.18 -2.75
N TYR A 166 13.32 -0.41 -2.04
CA TYR A 166 13.13 -1.85 -1.87
C TYR A 166 14.35 -2.59 -1.28
N GLY A 167 15.36 -1.88 -0.77
CA GLY A 167 16.40 -2.46 0.06
C GLY A 167 15.96 -2.62 1.50
N ALA A 168 16.56 -3.57 2.21
CA ALA A 168 16.37 -3.78 3.64
C ALA A 168 17.69 -4.06 4.34
N VAL A 169 17.80 -3.65 5.62
CA VAL A 169 18.96 -3.91 6.47
C VAL A 169 18.48 -4.37 7.85
N ALA A 170 19.15 -5.34 8.43
CA ALA A 170 18.87 -5.81 9.78
C ALA A 170 19.08 -4.70 10.82
N LEU A 171 18.23 -4.65 11.84
CA LEU A 171 18.35 -3.73 12.96
C LEU A 171 19.02 -4.40 14.17
N PRO A 172 19.85 -3.69 14.92
CA PRO A 172 20.34 -4.16 16.20
C PRO A 172 19.18 -4.47 17.16
N GLY A 173 19.20 -5.66 17.75
CA GLY A 173 18.13 -6.10 18.65
C GLY A 173 16.92 -6.71 17.98
N GLY A 174 17.03 -7.06 16.70
CA GLY A 174 16.03 -7.82 15.92
C GLY A 174 15.17 -6.95 15.03
N GLY A 175 14.61 -7.61 14.01
CA GLY A 175 13.85 -6.96 12.96
C GLY A 175 14.73 -6.28 11.91
N PHE A 176 14.12 -5.44 11.07
CA PHE A 176 14.79 -4.79 9.95
C PHE A 176 14.16 -3.44 9.61
N LEU A 177 14.92 -2.61 8.90
CA LEU A 177 14.52 -1.38 8.25
C LEU A 177 14.49 -1.63 6.74
N ARG A 178 13.38 -1.30 6.06
CA ARG A 178 13.30 -1.32 4.59
C ARG A 178 12.87 0.05 4.06
N ARG A 179 13.32 0.41 2.86
CA ARG A 179 12.85 1.62 2.18
C ARG A 179 11.78 1.27 1.17
N MET A 180 10.64 1.97 1.27
CA MET A 180 9.53 1.87 0.33
C MET A 180 9.48 3.08 -0.59
N PRO A 181 9.00 2.94 -1.86
CA PRO A 181 8.89 4.06 -2.79
C PRO A 181 7.67 4.96 -2.52
N TRP A 182 6.85 4.62 -1.53
CA TRP A 182 5.61 5.31 -1.17
C TRP A 182 5.37 5.24 0.34
N PRO A 183 4.53 6.13 0.91
CA PRO A 183 3.77 7.25 0.33
C PRO A 183 4.62 8.45 -0.07
N THR A 184 5.86 8.54 0.35
CA THR A 184 6.84 9.54 -0.07
C THR A 184 8.12 8.85 -0.55
N ALA A 185 8.99 9.56 -1.27
CA ALA A 185 10.28 9.02 -1.71
C ALA A 185 11.18 8.60 -0.53
N ASP A 186 10.96 9.20 0.65
CA ASP A 186 11.70 8.93 1.87
C ASP A 186 10.80 8.24 2.91
N SER A 187 10.32 7.06 2.55
CA SER A 187 9.48 6.19 3.40
C SER A 187 10.26 4.96 3.83
N TYR A 188 10.29 4.71 5.13
CA TYR A 188 11.03 3.59 5.71
C TYR A 188 10.16 2.85 6.72
N ASP A 189 9.93 1.56 6.50
CA ASP A 189 9.24 0.71 7.45
C ASP A 189 10.25 -0.02 8.35
N LEU A 190 10.00 -0.02 9.64
CA LEU A 190 10.68 -0.83 10.64
C LEU A 190 9.76 -1.99 10.99
N VAL A 191 10.16 -3.21 10.66
CA VAL A 191 9.49 -4.43 11.12
C VAL A 191 10.28 -4.97 12.30
N VAL A 192 9.74 -4.84 13.51
CA VAL A 192 10.50 -5.00 14.75
C VAL A 192 9.75 -5.86 15.76
N PRO A 193 10.45 -6.48 16.73
CA PRO A 193 9.81 -7.14 17.86
C PRO A 193 8.82 -6.20 18.56
N ARG A 194 7.60 -6.68 18.79
CA ARG A 194 6.51 -5.88 19.35
C ARG A 194 6.79 -5.35 20.76
N ASP A 195 7.53 -6.09 21.53
CA ASP A 195 7.95 -5.70 22.89
C ASP A 195 8.95 -4.54 22.90
N ARG A 196 9.59 -4.26 21.76
CA ARG A 196 10.52 -3.11 21.59
C ARG A 196 9.85 -1.84 21.07
N LEU A 197 8.54 -1.85 20.76
CA LEU A 197 7.87 -0.68 20.18
C LEU A 197 8.05 0.59 21.00
N SER A 198 7.81 0.53 22.32
CA SER A 198 7.91 1.71 23.20
C SER A 198 9.35 2.21 23.36
N GLU A 199 10.32 1.31 23.41
CA GLU A 199 11.74 1.65 23.45
C GLU A 199 12.18 2.37 22.18
N LEU A 200 11.91 1.78 21.02
CA LEU A 200 12.26 2.34 19.72
C LEU A 200 11.56 3.68 19.46
N TRP A 201 10.28 3.77 19.78
CA TRP A 201 9.54 5.02 19.68
C TRP A 201 10.21 6.13 20.48
N SER A 202 10.54 5.84 21.75
CA SER A 202 11.21 6.81 22.63
C SER A 202 12.60 7.20 22.12
N ALA A 203 13.39 6.24 21.64
CA ALA A 203 14.71 6.49 21.09
C ALA A 203 14.66 7.36 19.82
N LEU A 204 13.75 7.05 18.90
CA LEU A 204 13.60 7.79 17.65
C LEU A 204 13.04 9.19 17.87
N THR A 205 12.08 9.36 18.79
CA THR A 205 11.55 10.70 19.12
C THR A 205 12.59 11.55 19.84
N ALA A 206 13.39 10.98 20.74
CA ALA A 206 14.51 11.66 21.36
C ALA A 206 15.59 12.09 20.33
N ALA A 207 15.73 11.36 19.24
CA ALA A 207 16.64 11.67 18.14
C ALA A 207 16.05 12.66 17.11
N GLY A 208 14.81 13.12 17.30
CA GLY A 208 14.19 14.18 16.47
C GLY A 208 13.08 13.72 15.54
N ALA A 209 12.64 12.45 15.58
CA ALA A 209 11.43 12.05 14.89
C ALA A 209 10.20 12.62 15.60
N GLU A 210 9.27 13.17 14.86
CA GLU A 210 8.04 13.74 15.38
C GLU A 210 6.91 12.69 15.37
N PRO A 211 6.20 12.47 16.50
CA PRO A 211 5.01 11.63 16.51
C PRO A 211 4.01 12.06 15.46
N ALA A 212 3.53 11.12 14.66
CA ALA A 212 2.45 11.34 13.70
C ALA A 212 1.49 10.15 13.72
N GLY A 213 0.21 10.43 13.58
CA GLY A 213 -0.80 9.40 13.53
C GLY A 213 -1.03 8.87 12.11
N LEU A 214 -1.86 7.86 12.04
CA LEU A 214 -2.17 7.20 10.78
C LEU A 214 -2.84 8.15 9.77
N TRP A 215 -3.52 9.20 10.21
CA TRP A 215 -4.06 10.25 9.33
C TRP A 215 -2.98 10.85 8.42
N ALA A 216 -1.80 11.16 8.98
CA ALA A 216 -0.71 11.71 8.18
C ALA A 216 -0.24 10.71 7.11
N PHE A 217 -0.08 9.44 7.46
CA PHE A 217 0.27 8.39 6.51
C PHE A 217 -0.79 8.22 5.40
N GLU A 218 -2.07 8.15 5.79
CA GLU A 218 -3.19 7.96 4.84
C GLU A 218 -3.35 9.15 3.89
N ALA A 219 -3.20 10.40 4.38
CA ALA A 219 -3.26 11.58 3.53
C ALA A 219 -2.17 11.58 2.45
N LEU A 220 -0.93 11.24 2.82
CA LEU A 220 0.17 11.13 1.88
C LEU A 220 0.00 9.94 0.92
N ARG A 221 -0.53 8.80 1.40
CA ARG A 221 -0.82 7.63 0.58
C ARG A 221 -1.87 7.94 -0.49
N VAL A 222 -2.95 8.62 -0.12
CA VAL A 222 -4.02 9.04 -1.03
C VAL A 222 -3.47 10.00 -2.08
N ALA A 223 -2.71 11.01 -1.66
CA ALA A 223 -2.06 11.97 -2.57
C ALA A 223 -1.07 11.28 -3.54
N ALA A 224 -0.44 10.19 -3.11
CA ALA A 224 0.47 9.38 -3.94
C ALA A 224 -0.26 8.32 -4.80
N LEU A 225 -1.59 8.32 -4.90
CA LEU A 225 -2.37 7.34 -5.66
C LEU A 225 -2.12 5.88 -5.27
N ARG A 226 -1.71 5.62 -4.03
CA ARG A 226 -1.45 4.24 -3.55
C ARG A 226 -2.70 3.63 -2.94
N PRO A 227 -3.31 2.63 -3.58
CA PRO A 227 -4.56 2.05 -3.09
C PRO A 227 -4.34 1.17 -1.86
N ARG A 228 -5.34 1.16 -0.98
CA ARG A 228 -5.49 0.24 0.13
C ARG A 228 -6.53 -0.82 -0.24
N ILE A 229 -6.13 -2.08 -0.20
CA ILE A 229 -7.02 -3.18 -0.56
C ILE A 229 -8.24 -3.22 0.36
N GLY A 230 -9.43 -3.39 -0.25
CA GLY A 230 -10.71 -3.49 0.48
C GLY A 230 -11.32 -2.13 0.86
N VAL A 231 -10.54 -1.04 0.84
CA VAL A 231 -11.04 0.33 1.03
C VAL A 231 -11.14 1.04 -0.33
N ASP A 232 -10.01 1.14 -1.05
CA ASP A 232 -9.93 1.78 -2.36
C ASP A 232 -10.24 0.83 -3.51
N THR A 233 -10.36 -0.46 -3.21
CA THR A 233 -10.66 -1.52 -4.18
C THR A 233 -11.92 -2.28 -3.76
N ASP A 234 -12.48 -3.02 -4.70
CA ASP A 234 -13.60 -3.95 -4.48
C ASP A 234 -13.23 -5.38 -4.95
N ASP A 235 -14.16 -6.32 -4.78
CA ASP A 235 -14.03 -7.73 -5.15
C ASP A 235 -13.88 -8.00 -6.65
N ARG A 236 -14.02 -6.98 -7.49
CA ARG A 236 -13.88 -7.05 -8.96
C ARG A 236 -12.62 -6.38 -9.46
N THR A 237 -11.89 -5.70 -8.59
CA THR A 237 -10.71 -4.92 -8.98
C THR A 237 -9.62 -5.82 -9.57
N ILE A 238 -9.13 -5.45 -10.75
CA ILE A 238 -7.97 -6.05 -11.39
C ILE A 238 -6.75 -5.13 -11.23
N PRO A 239 -5.50 -5.66 -11.29
CA PRO A 239 -4.30 -4.87 -11.02
C PRO A 239 -4.16 -3.61 -11.88
N HIS A 240 -4.60 -3.64 -13.14
CA HIS A 240 -4.56 -2.50 -14.06
C HIS A 240 -5.42 -1.32 -13.61
N GLU A 241 -6.48 -1.56 -12.83
CA GLU A 241 -7.37 -0.50 -12.33
C GLU A 241 -6.75 0.28 -11.18
N ALA A 242 -5.75 -0.29 -10.50
CA ALA A 242 -5.24 0.18 -9.21
C ALA A 242 -3.72 0.48 -9.23
N HIS A 243 -3.15 0.75 -10.40
CA HIS A 243 -1.73 1.09 -10.58
C HIS A 243 -0.73 0.05 -10.02
N TRP A 244 -1.08 -1.24 -10.06
CA TRP A 244 -0.23 -2.33 -9.56
C TRP A 244 0.54 -3.08 -10.66
N ILE A 245 0.40 -2.68 -11.94
CA ILE A 245 1.16 -3.29 -13.04
C ILE A 245 2.59 -2.78 -13.04
N GLY A 246 3.55 -3.68 -13.19
CA GLY A 246 4.97 -3.42 -13.26
C GLY A 246 5.79 -4.23 -12.26
N GLY A 247 7.08 -4.33 -12.51
CA GLY A 247 8.08 -4.88 -11.59
C GLY A 247 8.45 -3.91 -10.46
N PRO A 248 9.39 -4.29 -9.58
CA PRO A 248 9.85 -3.39 -8.51
C PRO A 248 10.47 -2.09 -9.03
N GLU A 249 11.12 -2.11 -10.18
CA GLU A 249 11.68 -0.92 -10.84
C GLU A 249 10.63 0.08 -11.31
N GLU A 250 9.40 -0.38 -11.53
CA GLU A 250 8.23 0.42 -11.91
C GLU A 250 7.29 0.66 -10.71
N PHE A 251 7.71 0.25 -9.51
CA PHE A 251 6.96 0.32 -8.26
C PHE A 251 5.61 -0.41 -8.31
N GLY A 252 5.54 -1.47 -9.15
CA GLY A 252 4.38 -2.32 -9.31
C GLY A 252 4.43 -3.59 -8.47
N ALA A 253 3.32 -4.31 -8.48
CA ALA A 253 3.15 -5.58 -7.76
C ALA A 253 2.89 -6.77 -8.71
N VAL A 254 2.90 -6.55 -10.04
CA VAL A 254 2.65 -7.56 -11.07
C VAL A 254 3.71 -7.49 -12.15
N HIS A 255 4.59 -8.48 -12.18
CA HIS A 255 5.63 -8.55 -13.19
C HIS A 255 5.10 -9.22 -14.47
N LEU A 256 5.02 -8.46 -15.57
CA LEU A 256 4.38 -8.91 -16.82
C LEU A 256 5.12 -10.04 -17.53
N ASN A 257 6.45 -10.13 -17.35
CA ASN A 257 7.31 -11.09 -18.04
C ASN A 257 7.72 -12.29 -17.16
N LYS A 258 7.04 -12.53 -16.03
CA LYS A 258 7.29 -13.72 -15.22
C LYS A 258 6.57 -14.95 -15.76
N GLY A 259 6.94 -16.15 -15.25
CA GLY A 259 6.28 -17.41 -15.52
C GLY A 259 4.82 -17.47 -15.08
N CYS A 260 4.18 -18.62 -15.23
CA CYS A 260 2.74 -18.78 -14.91
C CYS A 260 2.42 -18.49 -13.46
N TYR A 261 1.31 -17.80 -13.23
CA TYR A 261 0.67 -17.58 -11.93
C TYR A 261 -0.84 -17.48 -12.11
N ARG A 262 -1.57 -17.60 -11.01
CA ARG A 262 -3.03 -17.57 -11.00
C ARG A 262 -3.56 -16.23 -11.49
N GLY A 263 -4.50 -16.25 -12.44
CA GLY A 263 -5.10 -15.04 -13.03
C GLY A 263 -4.29 -14.35 -14.14
N GLN A 264 -3.11 -14.88 -14.50
CA GLN A 264 -2.22 -14.29 -15.50
C GLN A 264 -2.90 -14.08 -16.87
N GLU A 265 -3.81 -14.96 -17.30
CA GLU A 265 -4.47 -14.84 -18.61
C GLU A 265 -5.27 -13.53 -18.74
N THR A 266 -5.98 -13.14 -17.66
CA THR A 266 -6.72 -11.87 -17.64
C THR A 266 -5.75 -10.69 -17.63
N VAL A 267 -4.69 -10.74 -16.82
CA VAL A 267 -3.65 -9.70 -16.79
C VAL A 267 -3.05 -9.51 -18.17
N ALA A 268 -2.59 -10.58 -18.83
CA ALA A 268 -2.00 -10.52 -20.15
C ALA A 268 -2.99 -10.04 -21.22
N ARG A 269 -4.26 -10.47 -21.17
CA ARG A 269 -5.30 -10.03 -22.11
C ARG A 269 -5.59 -8.55 -21.98
N VAL A 270 -5.74 -8.03 -20.77
CA VAL A 270 -5.99 -6.59 -20.54
C VAL A 270 -4.78 -5.77 -20.97
N HIS A 271 -3.56 -6.21 -20.60
CA HIS A 271 -2.33 -5.52 -20.97
C HIS A 271 -2.09 -5.46 -22.48
N ASN A 272 -2.29 -6.59 -23.20
CA ASN A 272 -1.92 -6.70 -24.61
C ASN A 272 -3.03 -6.26 -25.58
N LEU A 273 -4.30 -6.50 -25.25
CA LEU A 273 -5.41 -6.38 -26.17
C LEU A 273 -6.55 -5.50 -25.69
N GLY A 274 -6.60 -5.21 -24.39
CA GLY A 274 -7.71 -4.51 -23.76
C GLY A 274 -7.29 -3.21 -23.09
N LYS A 275 -8.24 -2.64 -22.42
CA LYS A 275 -8.08 -1.53 -21.50
C LYS A 275 -8.89 -1.87 -20.23
N PRO A 276 -8.43 -1.51 -19.02
CA PRO A 276 -9.21 -1.77 -17.82
C PRO A 276 -10.54 -1.03 -17.89
N PRO A 277 -11.64 -1.60 -17.38
CA PRO A 277 -12.97 -0.98 -17.42
C PRO A 277 -13.09 0.24 -16.52
N ARG A 278 -12.25 0.33 -15.51
CA ARG A 278 -12.17 1.44 -14.55
C ARG A 278 -10.71 1.84 -14.36
N HIS A 279 -10.50 2.97 -13.69
CA HIS A 279 -9.20 3.34 -13.15
C HIS A 279 -9.36 4.05 -11.81
N LEU A 280 -8.36 3.88 -10.97
CA LEU A 280 -8.20 4.62 -9.73
C LEU A 280 -7.74 6.04 -10.07
N VAL A 281 -8.43 7.03 -9.50
CA VAL A 281 -8.10 8.45 -9.66
C VAL A 281 -8.08 9.15 -8.31
N LEU A 282 -7.38 10.27 -8.26
CA LEU A 282 -7.47 11.23 -7.16
C LEU A 282 -8.60 12.21 -7.45
N LEU A 283 -9.47 12.42 -6.48
CA LEU A 283 -10.51 13.43 -6.49
C LEU A 283 -10.17 14.56 -5.52
N HIS A 284 -10.31 15.81 -5.99
CA HIS A 284 -10.42 16.99 -5.14
C HIS A 284 -11.90 17.21 -4.80
N LEU A 285 -12.21 17.32 -3.53
CA LEU A 285 -13.58 17.49 -3.05
C LEU A 285 -13.82 18.94 -2.64
N ASP A 286 -15.05 19.42 -2.88
CA ASP A 286 -15.44 20.77 -2.43
C ASP A 286 -15.55 20.82 -0.90
N GLY A 287 -14.62 21.53 -0.26
CA GLY A 287 -14.53 21.66 1.19
C GLY A 287 -15.63 22.51 1.83
N SER A 288 -16.52 23.13 1.07
CA SER A 288 -17.57 24.03 1.57
C SER A 288 -18.78 23.29 2.17
N ALA A 289 -18.94 22.00 1.90
CA ALA A 289 -20.05 21.20 2.41
C ALA A 289 -19.79 20.73 3.86
N ASP A 290 -20.80 20.83 4.72
CA ASP A 290 -20.72 20.36 6.11
C ASP A 290 -20.67 18.83 6.22
N ALA A 291 -21.30 18.11 5.28
CA ALA A 291 -21.33 16.65 5.28
C ALA A 291 -20.18 16.08 4.45
N ARG A 292 -19.48 15.10 5.00
CA ARG A 292 -18.38 14.39 4.33
C ARG A 292 -18.88 13.07 3.73
N PRO A 293 -18.47 12.71 2.51
CA PRO A 293 -18.73 11.40 1.96
C PRO A 293 -17.86 10.35 2.66
N ALA A 294 -18.29 9.09 2.59
CA ALA A 294 -17.58 7.97 3.18
C ALA A 294 -17.00 7.03 2.09
N ALA A 295 -16.01 6.23 2.48
CA ALA A 295 -15.54 5.13 1.63
C ALA A 295 -16.71 4.20 1.28
N GLY A 296 -16.84 3.87 0.00
CA GLY A 296 -17.94 3.06 -0.52
C GLY A 296 -19.08 3.86 -1.16
N ASP A 297 -19.19 5.15 -0.88
CA ASP A 297 -20.21 5.99 -1.50
C ASP A 297 -20.05 6.04 -3.02
N ALA A 298 -21.18 6.24 -3.71
CA ALA A 298 -21.17 6.37 -5.15
C ALA A 298 -20.58 7.70 -5.61
N VAL A 299 -19.73 7.65 -6.63
CA VAL A 299 -19.37 8.82 -7.43
C VAL A 299 -20.35 8.91 -8.58
N THR A 300 -21.00 10.06 -8.76
CA THR A 300 -22.03 10.29 -9.79
C THR A 300 -21.61 11.36 -10.78
N ALA A 301 -22.15 11.25 -12.00
CA ALA A 301 -22.08 12.26 -13.04
C ALA A 301 -23.49 12.44 -13.63
N GLY A 302 -24.06 13.64 -13.52
CA GLY A 302 -25.43 13.90 -13.96
C GLY A 302 -26.46 12.95 -13.32
N GLY A 303 -26.28 12.63 -12.04
CA GLY A 303 -27.15 11.74 -11.26
C GLY A 303 -26.99 10.24 -11.54
N ARG A 304 -26.03 9.83 -12.38
CA ARG A 304 -25.76 8.41 -12.67
C ARG A 304 -24.47 7.94 -12.00
N ALA A 305 -24.50 6.78 -11.35
CA ALA A 305 -23.32 6.20 -10.74
C ALA A 305 -22.26 5.84 -11.79
N VAL A 306 -21.09 6.46 -11.67
CA VAL A 306 -19.93 6.27 -12.56
C VAL A 306 -18.71 5.70 -11.85
N GLY A 307 -18.74 5.66 -10.53
CA GLY A 307 -17.64 5.15 -9.73
C GLY A 307 -18.03 4.92 -8.28
N ARG A 308 -17.01 4.61 -7.46
CA ARG A 308 -17.09 4.36 -6.03
C ARG A 308 -15.93 5.06 -5.34
N LEU A 309 -16.21 5.73 -4.23
CA LEU A 309 -15.17 6.30 -3.36
C LEU A 309 -14.41 5.21 -2.63
N GLY A 310 -13.12 5.41 -2.52
CA GLY A 310 -12.24 4.77 -1.57
C GLY A 310 -12.01 5.67 -0.35
N THR A 311 -10.76 5.78 0.08
CA THR A 311 -10.33 6.62 1.20
C THR A 311 -10.66 8.09 0.94
N VAL A 312 -11.32 8.73 1.91
CA VAL A 312 -11.59 10.18 1.94
C VAL A 312 -10.82 10.78 3.09
N ILE A 313 -10.03 11.84 2.85
CA ILE A 313 -9.16 12.40 3.87
C ILE A 313 -8.82 13.87 3.59
N ASP A 314 -8.48 14.62 4.64
CA ASP A 314 -7.99 16.00 4.50
C ASP A 314 -6.46 16.01 4.41
N HIS A 315 -5.95 16.56 3.31
CA HIS A 315 -4.52 16.77 3.07
C HIS A 315 -4.15 18.23 3.38
N TYR A 316 -2.95 18.43 3.95
CA TYR A 316 -2.52 19.74 4.46
C TYR A 316 -2.33 20.83 3.38
N GLU A 317 -2.11 20.45 2.12
CA GLU A 317 -2.01 21.36 0.98
C GLU A 317 -3.19 21.26 0.01
N LEU A 318 -3.67 20.02 -0.25
CA LEU A 318 -4.68 19.74 -1.26
C LEU A 318 -6.11 19.91 -0.72
N GLY A 319 -6.27 20.10 0.60
CA GLY A 319 -7.59 20.11 1.24
C GLY A 319 -8.23 18.72 1.24
N PRO A 320 -9.57 18.63 1.15
CA PRO A 320 -10.26 17.35 1.12
C PRO A 320 -9.99 16.61 -0.20
N ILE A 321 -9.43 15.42 -0.11
CA ILE A 321 -9.15 14.56 -1.25
C ILE A 321 -9.72 13.15 -1.04
N ALA A 322 -9.90 12.42 -2.13
CA ALA A 322 -10.30 11.02 -2.07
C ALA A 322 -9.68 10.20 -3.21
N LEU A 323 -9.45 8.92 -2.97
CA LEU A 323 -9.29 7.95 -4.07
C LEU A 323 -10.66 7.48 -4.54
N ALA A 324 -10.81 7.24 -5.83
CA ALA A 324 -12.02 6.67 -6.40
C ALA A 324 -11.73 5.75 -7.58
N LEU A 325 -12.43 4.62 -7.63
CA LEU A 325 -12.50 3.79 -8.84
C LEU A 325 -13.63 4.31 -9.73
N VAL A 326 -13.28 4.91 -10.86
CA VAL A 326 -14.26 5.45 -11.83
C VAL A 326 -14.24 4.69 -13.14
N LYS A 327 -15.38 4.66 -13.84
CA LYS A 327 -15.47 4.08 -15.19
C LYS A 327 -14.49 4.77 -16.12
N ARG A 328 -13.82 4.00 -16.97
CA ARG A 328 -12.80 4.50 -17.90
C ARG A 328 -13.26 5.64 -18.82
N ALA A 329 -14.56 5.70 -19.14
CA ALA A 329 -15.12 6.76 -19.98
C ALA A 329 -15.18 8.14 -19.30
N ILE A 330 -14.89 8.21 -18.00
CA ILE A 330 -14.87 9.45 -17.23
C ILE A 330 -13.53 10.14 -17.44
N THR A 331 -13.59 11.43 -17.78
CA THR A 331 -12.43 12.29 -18.04
C THR A 331 -12.30 13.37 -16.99
N ALA A 332 -11.16 14.06 -16.94
CA ALA A 332 -10.92 15.15 -15.99
C ALA A 332 -11.97 16.28 -16.07
N ASP A 333 -12.51 16.54 -17.28
CA ASP A 333 -13.53 17.59 -17.47
C ASP A 333 -14.93 17.17 -17.01
N THR A 334 -15.14 15.91 -16.62
CA THR A 334 -16.44 15.42 -16.17
C THR A 334 -16.79 16.02 -14.80
N ARG A 335 -17.92 16.69 -14.72
CA ARG A 335 -18.44 17.14 -13.40
C ARG A 335 -18.93 15.97 -12.61
N LEU A 336 -18.34 15.78 -11.44
CA LEU A 336 -18.64 14.68 -10.53
C LEU A 336 -19.25 15.18 -9.23
N GLU A 337 -19.98 14.28 -8.59
CA GLU A 337 -20.49 14.42 -7.23
C GLU A 337 -20.06 13.18 -6.43
N ALA A 338 -19.57 13.41 -5.22
CA ALA A 338 -19.16 12.39 -4.26
C ALA A 338 -20.03 12.56 -3.00
N GLY A 339 -21.10 11.78 -2.88
CA GLY A 339 -22.13 12.01 -1.87
C GLY A 339 -22.72 13.42 -2.04
N PRO A 340 -22.69 14.27 -1.00
CA PRO A 340 -23.22 15.64 -1.06
C PRO A 340 -22.24 16.67 -1.64
N MET A 341 -21.00 16.28 -1.95
CA MET A 341 -19.93 17.19 -2.34
C MET A 341 -19.69 17.17 -3.85
N ALA A 342 -19.44 18.34 -4.45
CA ALA A 342 -18.87 18.40 -5.78
C ALA A 342 -17.43 17.85 -5.76
N ALA A 343 -17.05 17.18 -6.84
CA ALA A 343 -15.74 16.57 -6.97
C ALA A 343 -15.15 16.82 -8.36
N ALA A 344 -13.82 16.98 -8.42
CA ALA A 344 -13.07 17.09 -9.66
C ALA A 344 -11.94 16.06 -9.66
N ILE A 345 -11.70 15.42 -10.81
CA ILE A 345 -10.57 14.52 -10.97
C ILE A 345 -9.29 15.34 -11.12
N ASP A 346 -8.25 14.93 -10.41
CA ASP A 346 -6.89 15.41 -10.66
C ASP A 346 -6.41 14.86 -12.02
N PRO A 347 -6.12 15.73 -13.02
CA PRO A 347 -5.76 15.29 -14.36
C PRO A 347 -4.53 14.38 -14.40
N ASP A 348 -3.57 14.60 -13.50
CA ASP A 348 -2.32 13.84 -13.43
C ASP A 348 -2.54 12.42 -12.87
N SER A 349 -3.71 12.17 -12.26
CA SER A 349 -4.10 10.84 -11.76
C SER A 349 -4.68 9.92 -12.83
N ILE A 350 -5.02 10.43 -14.02
CA ILE A 350 -5.56 9.62 -15.11
C ILE A 350 -4.41 8.98 -15.87
N PRO A 351 -4.36 7.63 -16.00
CA PRO A 351 -3.33 6.98 -16.80
C PRO A 351 -3.35 7.46 -18.25
N SER A 352 -2.18 7.80 -18.82
CA SER A 352 -2.08 8.15 -20.23
C SER A 352 -2.46 6.97 -21.12
N ASP A 353 -3.25 7.23 -22.17
CA ASP A 353 -3.63 6.23 -23.17
C ASP A 353 -2.65 6.12 -24.34
N ASP A 354 -1.53 6.86 -24.28
CA ASP A 354 -0.64 7.11 -25.42
C ASP A 354 0.38 6.00 -25.69
N GLU A 355 0.55 5.04 -24.79
CA GLU A 355 1.40 3.89 -25.07
C GLU A 355 0.69 2.86 -25.95
N PRO A 356 1.15 2.65 -27.21
CA PRO A 356 0.57 1.66 -28.08
C PRO A 356 0.80 0.26 -27.51
N GLN A 357 -0.28 -0.42 -27.18
CA GLN A 357 -0.23 -1.80 -26.69
C GLN A 357 0.47 -2.72 -27.71
N ALA A 358 1.51 -3.44 -27.29
CA ALA A 358 2.32 -4.28 -28.18
C ALA A 358 1.50 -5.28 -29.00
N GLY A 359 0.46 -5.89 -28.40
CA GLY A 359 -0.46 -6.79 -29.11
C GLY A 359 -1.36 -6.07 -30.14
N ARG A 360 -1.72 -4.81 -29.89
CA ARG A 360 -2.50 -4.00 -30.83
C ARG A 360 -1.67 -3.61 -32.06
N LEU A 361 -0.41 -3.23 -31.84
CA LEU A 361 0.56 -2.99 -32.92
C LEU A 361 0.78 -4.25 -33.78
N ALA A 362 0.84 -5.45 -33.17
CA ALA A 362 0.96 -6.70 -33.90
C ALA A 362 -0.30 -7.01 -34.73
N VAL A 363 -1.49 -6.79 -34.17
CA VAL A 363 -2.77 -7.00 -34.86
C VAL A 363 -2.98 -5.97 -36.01
N ASP A 364 -2.60 -4.70 -35.78
CA ASP A 364 -2.70 -3.64 -36.80
C ASP A 364 -1.71 -3.90 -37.95
N LYS A 365 -0.50 -4.38 -37.63
CA LYS A 365 0.50 -4.83 -38.60
C LYS A 365 0.00 -6.01 -39.45
N LEU A 366 -0.71 -6.98 -38.83
CA LEU A 366 -1.32 -8.12 -39.54
C LEU A 366 -2.52 -7.71 -40.39
N ARG A 367 -3.20 -6.61 -40.06
CA ARG A 367 -4.33 -6.05 -40.78
C ARG A 367 -3.94 -5.01 -41.83
N GLY A 368 -2.63 -4.73 -41.99
CA GLY A 368 -2.11 -3.76 -42.96
C GLY A 368 -2.46 -2.31 -42.64
N ARG A 369 -2.64 -1.98 -41.38
CA ARG A 369 -2.86 -0.62 -40.89
C ARG A 369 -1.64 -0.10 -40.16
#